data_30701ed1413a06186c4dedf2c0be5743
#
_entry.id   30701ed1413a06186c4dedf2c0be5743
#
_cell.length_a   1.000
_cell.length_b   1.000
_cell.length_c   1.000
_cell.angle_alpha   90.00
_cell.angle_beta   90.00
_cell.angle_gamma   90.00
#
_symmetry.space_group_name_H-M   'P 1'
#
loop_
_entity.id
_entity.type
_entity.pdbx_description
1 polymer ?
#
loop_
_entity_poly.entity_id
_entity_poly.type
_entity_poly.pdbx_seq_one_letter_code
_entity_poly.pdbx_strand_id
1 'polypeptide(L)'
;MSHYKEPVYQILADTRLESSLTKGQTVKRSYASDVMVNDMGGDGGYSTQAITDTEESLSINKEKEASIYIKKLDELQAHLPLKQKYGRKLAQALVNQIDGDVLLAAYQGAGTSLDDGSFAGTSGNGYTVTQNNVATAFTTAMQKLRLQNVVYNKRFQSGTKLEVPEGMPIAIISPEILTYIELYLGGKDTTLGDEVSRNGYSGYFMGFNLFVSNALPWTGTLALATQPTDGDTVTINGVTFTFKTTLGSTAGNVLIGASADAAATNLAALVNTPGTTTAQGVALSTANQRLLKNITATANNSVDTVTFVSSGWGTVVVSETLTAAADVWTTGKQQLHCLFALSKSVSLVVQKNPDLEENFVSSKIGRDYIAWTVYGIKVFQDQAPQIVQLSVASSSFTASDTTPN
;
A
#
# COMPACT_ATOMS: atom_id res chain seq x y z
N MET A 1 -22.80 -4.27 13.13
CA MET A 1 -22.19 -5.50 12.58
C MET A 1 -20.72 -5.21 12.34
N SER A 2 -19.81 -6.07 12.73
CA SER A 2 -18.38 -5.86 12.44
C SER A 2 -18.15 -6.40 11.02
N HIS A 3 -17.92 -5.49 10.08
CA HIS A 3 -17.50 -5.87 8.72
C HIS A 3 -16.06 -6.37 8.78
N TYR A 4 -15.85 -7.62 8.39
CA TYR A 4 -14.52 -8.20 8.30
C TYR A 4 -13.98 -7.92 6.90
N LYS A 5 -12.82 -7.27 6.81
CA LYS A 5 -12.08 -7.18 5.55
C LYS A 5 -11.46 -8.55 5.26
N GLU A 6 -11.64 -9.04 4.06
CA GLU A 6 -10.90 -10.22 3.59
C GLU A 6 -9.47 -9.81 3.24
N PRO A 7 -8.45 -10.36 3.89
CA PRO A 7 -7.07 -10.00 3.61
C PRO A 7 -6.63 -10.59 2.26
N VAL A 8 -6.09 -9.75 1.41
CA VAL A 8 -5.64 -10.14 0.05
C VAL A 8 -4.16 -10.52 0.04
N TYR A 9 -3.39 -10.13 1.07
CA TYR A 9 -1.95 -10.35 1.12
C TYR A 9 -1.52 -11.83 0.95
N GLN A 10 -2.35 -12.78 1.40
CA GLN A 10 -2.04 -14.22 1.32
C GLN A 10 -1.82 -14.71 -0.12
N ILE A 11 -2.42 -14.04 -1.09
CA ILE A 11 -2.28 -14.38 -2.51
C ILE A 11 -0.97 -13.84 -3.07
N LEU A 12 -0.56 -12.66 -2.61
CA LEU A 12 0.69 -12.01 -2.99
C LEU A 12 1.91 -12.55 -2.24
N ALA A 13 1.71 -12.98 -0.97
CA ALA A 13 2.80 -13.32 -0.07
C ALA A 13 3.43 -14.68 -0.43
N ASP A 14 4.76 -14.67 -0.55
CA ASP A 14 5.61 -15.85 -0.56
C ASP A 14 6.20 -16.05 0.84
N THR A 15 5.78 -17.12 1.51
CA THR A 15 6.21 -17.46 2.87
C THR A 15 7.29 -18.56 2.90
N ARG A 16 7.82 -18.97 1.74
CA ARG A 16 8.84 -20.05 1.65
C ARG A 16 10.10 -19.75 2.45
N LEU A 17 10.43 -18.48 2.63
CA LEU A 17 11.61 -18.05 3.40
C LEU A 17 11.44 -18.20 4.92
N GLU A 18 10.23 -18.40 5.43
CA GLU A 18 10.00 -18.61 6.87
C GLU A 18 10.75 -19.83 7.41
N SER A 19 10.82 -20.90 6.62
CA SER A 19 11.52 -22.12 6.99
C SER A 19 13.05 -21.96 7.15
N SER A 20 13.63 -20.94 6.54
CA SER A 20 15.06 -20.63 6.64
C SER A 20 15.41 -19.79 7.87
N LEU A 21 14.41 -19.23 8.55
CA LEU A 21 14.61 -18.39 9.72
C LEU A 21 14.46 -19.18 11.02
N THR A 22 15.58 -19.73 11.50
CA THR A 22 15.61 -20.39 12.83
C THR A 22 15.87 -19.42 13.97
N LYS A 23 16.75 -18.44 13.78
CA LYS A 23 17.04 -17.34 14.72
C LYS A 23 17.71 -16.19 13.95
N GLY A 24 17.36 -14.95 14.29
CA GLY A 24 17.98 -13.77 13.68
C GLY A 24 16.97 -12.76 13.15
N GLN A 25 17.46 -11.62 12.72
CA GLN A 25 16.65 -10.50 12.21
C GLN A 25 16.71 -10.35 10.68
N THR A 26 17.50 -11.19 10.01
CA THR A 26 17.77 -10.99 8.58
C THR A 26 17.82 -12.32 7.86
N VAL A 27 17.08 -12.43 6.77
CA VAL A 27 17.16 -13.54 5.81
C VAL A 27 17.88 -13.04 4.56
N LYS A 28 18.94 -13.74 4.15
CA LYS A 28 19.74 -13.40 2.96
C LYS A 28 19.36 -14.31 1.80
N ARG A 29 19.35 -13.74 0.61
CA ARG A 29 19.18 -14.45 -0.66
C ARG A 29 20.28 -14.02 -1.61
N SER A 30 20.98 -14.98 -2.22
CA SER A 30 22.01 -14.72 -3.23
C SER A 30 21.47 -15.01 -4.63
N TYR A 31 21.93 -14.23 -5.59
CA TYR A 31 21.63 -14.38 -7.01
C TYR A 31 22.91 -14.57 -7.77
N ALA A 32 22.92 -15.57 -8.64
CA ALA A 32 23.99 -15.74 -9.61
C ALA A 32 23.90 -14.66 -10.70
N SER A 33 25.02 -14.12 -11.13
CA SER A 33 25.07 -13.21 -12.28
C SER A 33 24.68 -13.93 -13.58
N ASP A 34 24.02 -13.19 -14.48
CA ASP A 34 23.72 -13.69 -15.83
C ASP A 34 25.01 -13.97 -16.60
N VAL A 35 25.01 -15.08 -17.34
CA VAL A 35 26.14 -15.47 -18.20
C VAL A 35 25.82 -15.05 -19.66
N MET A 36 26.71 -14.26 -20.26
CA MET A 36 26.59 -13.93 -21.68
C MET A 36 27.20 -15.01 -22.55
N VAL A 37 26.55 -15.28 -23.68
CA VAL A 37 27.12 -16.16 -24.70
C VAL A 37 28.03 -15.32 -25.60
N ASN A 38 29.29 -15.75 -25.73
CA ASN A 38 30.26 -15.15 -26.62
C ASN A 38 30.51 -16.06 -27.84
N ASP A 39 30.81 -15.46 -28.97
CA ASP A 39 31.23 -16.23 -30.13
C ASP A 39 32.61 -16.84 -29.89
N MET A 40 32.78 -18.06 -30.33
CA MET A 40 34.08 -18.75 -30.26
C MET A 40 35.03 -18.15 -31.30
N GLY A 41 36.27 -17.84 -30.91
CA GLY A 41 37.29 -17.37 -31.84
C GLY A 41 37.55 -18.40 -32.96
N GLY A 42 37.98 -17.91 -34.13
CA GLY A 42 38.26 -18.78 -35.28
C GLY A 42 39.38 -19.82 -35.06
N ASP A 43 40.16 -19.66 -34.00
CA ASP A 43 41.18 -20.58 -33.49
C ASP A 43 40.66 -21.56 -32.43
N GLY A 44 39.34 -21.57 -32.14
CA GLY A 44 38.73 -22.37 -31.08
C GLY A 44 38.91 -21.78 -29.65
N GLY A 45 39.43 -20.58 -29.54
CA GLY A 45 39.61 -19.90 -28.26
C GLY A 45 38.26 -19.47 -27.65
N TYR A 46 38.16 -19.54 -26.31
CA TYR A 46 37.00 -19.08 -25.53
C TYR A 46 37.43 -18.06 -24.47
N SER A 47 36.56 -17.14 -24.11
CA SER A 47 36.77 -16.21 -23.02
C SER A 47 35.93 -16.59 -21.81
N THR A 48 36.57 -16.62 -20.63
CA THR A 48 35.88 -16.87 -19.36
C THR A 48 35.35 -15.57 -18.78
N GLN A 49 34.13 -15.61 -18.25
CA GLN A 49 33.54 -14.48 -17.54
C GLN A 49 33.69 -14.67 -16.03
N ALA A 50 33.92 -13.56 -15.32
CA ALA A 50 33.93 -13.58 -13.88
C ALA A 50 32.49 -13.73 -13.35
N ILE A 51 32.28 -14.61 -12.38
CA ILE A 51 31.04 -14.78 -11.67
C ILE A 51 31.01 -13.74 -10.54
N THR A 52 29.98 -12.92 -10.50
CA THR A 52 29.71 -11.99 -9.40
C THR A 52 28.33 -12.32 -8.83
N ASP A 53 28.29 -12.79 -7.59
CA ASP A 53 27.04 -13.03 -6.89
C ASP A 53 26.57 -11.74 -6.20
N THR A 54 25.29 -11.45 -6.30
CA THR A 54 24.67 -10.33 -5.60
C THR A 54 23.83 -10.87 -4.44
N GLU A 55 24.07 -10.36 -3.23
CA GLU A 55 23.27 -10.71 -2.06
C GLU A 55 22.22 -9.64 -1.77
N GLU A 56 21.00 -10.06 -1.56
CA GLU A 56 19.93 -9.23 -1.01
C GLU A 56 19.47 -9.76 0.35
N SER A 57 19.14 -8.84 1.25
CA SER A 57 18.65 -9.18 2.59
C SER A 57 17.23 -8.69 2.82
N LEU A 58 16.40 -9.53 3.47
CA LEU A 58 15.13 -9.17 4.05
C LEU A 58 15.32 -9.02 5.55
N SER A 59 15.02 -7.84 6.08
CA SER A 59 15.10 -7.55 7.51
C SER A 59 13.72 -7.68 8.18
N ILE A 60 13.69 -8.34 9.34
CA ILE A 60 12.52 -8.44 10.19
C ILE A 60 12.55 -7.24 11.14
N ASN A 61 11.84 -6.19 10.77
CA ASN A 61 11.88 -4.89 11.45
C ASN A 61 10.49 -4.31 11.76
N LYS A 62 9.44 -5.06 11.47
CA LYS A 62 8.07 -4.62 11.72
C LYS A 62 7.53 -5.33 12.95
N GLU A 63 7.49 -4.60 14.06
CA GLU A 63 6.87 -5.01 15.31
C GLU A 63 5.53 -4.28 15.44
N LYS A 64 4.44 -5.00 15.51
CA LYS A 64 3.08 -4.44 15.61
C LYS A 64 2.34 -5.04 16.77
N GLU A 65 1.67 -4.19 17.53
CA GLU A 65 0.82 -4.59 18.64
C GLU A 65 -0.59 -4.00 18.51
N ALA A 66 -1.53 -4.69 19.09
CA ALA A 66 -2.87 -4.19 19.37
C ALA A 66 -3.23 -4.58 20.80
N SER A 67 -3.59 -3.61 21.62
CA SER A 67 -3.87 -3.84 23.06
C SER A 67 -5.18 -3.20 23.49
N ILE A 68 -5.82 -3.82 24.50
CA ILE A 68 -7.03 -3.32 25.12
C ILE A 68 -7.04 -3.66 26.60
N TYR A 69 -7.42 -2.69 27.44
CA TYR A 69 -7.66 -2.90 28.86
C TYR A 69 -9.13 -3.16 29.13
N ILE A 70 -9.45 -4.25 29.85
CA ILE A 70 -10.81 -4.58 30.31
C ILE A 70 -10.84 -4.53 31.82
N LYS A 71 -11.72 -3.70 32.39
CA LYS A 71 -11.94 -3.64 33.83
C LYS A 71 -12.65 -4.91 34.30
N LYS A 72 -12.29 -5.41 35.47
CA LYS A 72 -12.94 -6.60 36.08
C LYS A 72 -14.42 -6.38 36.32
N LEU A 73 -14.84 -5.16 36.67
CA LEU A 73 -16.24 -4.82 36.87
C LEU A 73 -17.04 -4.93 35.57
N ASP A 74 -16.47 -4.43 34.44
CA ASP A 74 -17.12 -4.49 33.13
C ASP A 74 -17.28 -5.96 32.68
N GLU A 75 -16.30 -6.81 32.98
CA GLU A 75 -16.36 -8.26 32.69
C GLU A 75 -17.46 -8.96 33.49
N LEU A 76 -17.64 -8.61 34.79
CA LEU A 76 -18.67 -9.17 35.66
C LEU A 76 -20.08 -8.71 35.28
N GLN A 77 -20.23 -7.48 34.77
CA GLN A 77 -21.52 -6.91 34.39
C GLN A 77 -21.89 -7.17 32.92
N ALA A 78 -20.94 -7.65 32.11
CA ALA A 78 -21.20 -7.94 30.72
C ALA A 78 -21.99 -9.23 30.51
N HIS A 79 -23.06 -9.15 29.78
CA HIS A 79 -23.84 -10.32 29.34
C HIS A 79 -23.13 -11.18 28.29
N LEU A 80 -22.07 -10.64 27.64
CA LEU A 80 -21.30 -11.27 26.57
C LEU A 80 -19.84 -11.50 26.99
N PRO A 81 -19.17 -12.55 26.50
CA PRO A 81 -17.76 -12.81 26.77
C PRO A 81 -16.87 -11.75 26.08
N LEU A 82 -16.51 -10.69 26.80
CA LEU A 82 -15.74 -9.54 26.29
C LEU A 82 -14.38 -9.99 25.73
N LYS A 83 -13.71 -10.94 26.39
CA LYS A 83 -12.43 -11.51 25.94
C LYS A 83 -12.50 -12.03 24.50
N GLN A 84 -13.51 -12.85 24.18
CA GLN A 84 -13.65 -13.42 22.83
C GLN A 84 -14.02 -12.37 21.78
N LYS A 85 -14.90 -11.42 22.15
CA LYS A 85 -15.34 -10.35 21.27
C LYS A 85 -14.17 -9.44 20.87
N TYR A 86 -13.39 -9.00 21.85
CA TYR A 86 -12.29 -8.08 21.60
C TYR A 86 -11.02 -8.77 21.10
N GLY A 87 -10.76 -10.03 21.52
CA GLY A 87 -9.64 -10.82 21.01
C GLY A 87 -9.70 -10.99 19.47
N ARG A 88 -10.88 -11.28 18.93
CA ARG A 88 -11.06 -11.33 17.46
C ARG A 88 -10.79 -10.00 16.77
N LYS A 89 -11.19 -8.87 17.39
CA LYS A 89 -10.93 -7.54 16.84
C LYS A 89 -9.44 -7.18 16.85
N LEU A 90 -8.72 -7.56 17.90
CA LEU A 90 -7.28 -7.35 18.00
C LEU A 90 -6.53 -8.14 16.92
N ALA A 91 -6.85 -9.43 16.77
CA ALA A 91 -6.27 -10.27 15.72
C ALA A 91 -6.56 -9.71 14.32
N GLN A 92 -7.79 -9.29 14.06
CA GLN A 92 -8.16 -8.71 12.77
C GLN A 92 -7.43 -7.38 12.50
N ALA A 93 -7.24 -6.54 13.51
CA ALA A 93 -6.49 -5.29 13.34
C ALA A 93 -5.04 -5.55 12.92
N LEU A 94 -4.40 -6.60 13.45
CA LEU A 94 -3.05 -7.01 13.07
C LEU A 94 -3.02 -7.57 11.64
N VAL A 95 -3.98 -8.40 11.27
CA VAL A 95 -4.10 -8.95 9.91
C VAL A 95 -4.30 -7.82 8.88
N ASN A 96 -5.18 -6.86 9.17
CA ASN A 96 -5.38 -5.69 8.30
C ASN A 96 -4.10 -4.85 8.18
N GLN A 97 -3.30 -4.76 9.25
CA GLN A 97 -2.02 -4.05 9.21
C GLN A 97 -1.01 -4.77 8.30
N ILE A 98 -0.92 -6.10 8.39
CA ILE A 98 -0.06 -6.91 7.52
C ILE A 98 -0.51 -6.75 6.06
N ASP A 99 -1.82 -6.79 5.79
CA ASP A 99 -2.38 -6.62 4.45
C ASP A 99 -1.96 -5.28 3.82
N GLY A 100 -2.16 -4.17 4.55
CA GLY A 100 -1.74 -2.85 4.10
C GLY A 100 -0.23 -2.75 3.86
N ASP A 101 0.57 -3.34 4.74
CA ASP A 101 2.04 -3.30 4.63
C ASP A 101 2.57 -4.15 3.46
N VAL A 102 1.93 -5.30 3.15
CA VAL A 102 2.28 -6.12 1.98
C VAL A 102 1.90 -5.42 0.68
N LEU A 103 0.71 -4.83 0.61
CA LEU A 103 0.28 -4.07 -0.56
C LEU A 103 1.17 -2.84 -0.80
N LEU A 104 1.58 -2.14 0.27
CA LEU A 104 2.51 -1.03 0.17
C LEU A 104 3.89 -1.48 -0.34
N ALA A 105 4.41 -2.60 0.18
CA ALA A 105 5.68 -3.16 -0.28
C ALA A 105 5.62 -3.59 -1.75
N ALA A 106 4.49 -4.19 -2.19
CA ALA A 106 4.26 -4.54 -3.59
C ALA A 106 4.25 -3.29 -4.48
N TYR A 107 3.59 -2.21 -4.04
CA TYR A 107 3.60 -0.93 -4.76
C TYR A 107 5.01 -0.35 -4.89
N GLN A 108 5.74 -0.27 -3.78
CA GLN A 108 7.08 0.32 -3.74
C GLN A 108 8.13 -0.53 -4.47
N GLY A 109 7.95 -1.86 -4.47
CA GLY A 109 8.85 -2.81 -5.12
C GLY A 109 8.44 -3.20 -6.55
N ALA A 110 7.40 -2.61 -7.12
CA ALA A 110 6.94 -2.92 -8.47
C ALA A 110 8.02 -2.60 -9.52
N GLY A 111 8.33 -3.58 -10.38
CA GLY A 111 9.33 -3.40 -11.44
C GLY A 111 8.85 -2.52 -12.59
N THR A 112 7.54 -2.34 -12.73
CA THR A 112 6.95 -1.45 -13.74
C THR A 112 5.85 -0.60 -13.12
N SER A 113 5.88 0.69 -13.39
CA SER A 113 4.83 1.65 -13.03
C SER A 113 4.08 2.08 -14.28
N LEU A 114 2.77 2.01 -14.26
CA LEU A 114 1.88 2.56 -15.26
C LEU A 114 1.20 3.79 -14.67
N ASP A 115 1.29 4.89 -15.40
CA ASP A 115 0.71 6.18 -15.08
C ASP A 115 -0.06 6.72 -16.29
N ASP A 116 -0.63 7.91 -16.20
CA ASP A 116 -1.34 8.54 -17.32
C ASP A 116 -0.43 8.72 -18.56
N GLY A 117 0.87 9.00 -18.34
CA GLY A 117 1.86 9.09 -19.44
C GLY A 117 2.04 7.78 -20.21
N SER A 118 1.80 6.63 -19.59
CA SER A 118 1.83 5.32 -20.24
C SER A 118 0.67 5.11 -21.23
N PHE A 119 -0.35 5.99 -21.18
CA PHE A 119 -1.56 5.99 -22.02
C PHE A 119 -1.73 7.27 -22.84
N ALA A 120 -0.62 7.90 -23.20
CA ALA A 120 -0.54 9.16 -23.97
C ALA A 120 -1.05 10.42 -23.23
N GLY A 121 -1.15 10.36 -21.91
CA GLY A 121 -1.46 11.50 -21.05
C GLY A 121 -0.19 12.15 -20.44
N THR A 122 -0.31 12.67 -19.23
CA THR A 122 0.78 13.35 -18.53
C THR A 122 1.55 12.38 -17.63
N SER A 123 2.87 12.27 -17.86
CA SER A 123 3.73 11.39 -17.06
C SER A 123 3.70 11.75 -15.58
N GLY A 124 3.62 10.73 -14.74
CA GLY A 124 3.57 10.83 -13.28
C GLY A 124 2.20 11.24 -12.74
N ASN A 125 1.18 11.49 -13.56
CA ASN A 125 -0.19 11.65 -13.12
C ASN A 125 -0.91 10.30 -13.05
N GLY A 126 -1.96 10.22 -12.22
CA GLY A 126 -2.83 9.06 -12.17
C GLY A 126 -3.67 8.93 -13.44
N TYR A 127 -3.79 7.71 -13.95
CA TYR A 127 -4.63 7.41 -15.10
C TYR A 127 -6.11 7.50 -14.74
N THR A 128 -6.88 8.25 -15.51
CA THR A 128 -8.33 8.32 -15.29
C THR A 128 -9.01 7.10 -15.90
N VAL A 129 -9.36 6.12 -15.07
CA VAL A 129 -10.07 4.91 -15.51
C VAL A 129 -11.54 5.22 -15.70
N THR A 130 -12.10 4.71 -16.81
CA THR A 130 -13.51 4.80 -17.17
C THR A 130 -13.99 3.47 -17.74
N GLN A 131 -15.29 3.31 -17.90
CA GLN A 131 -15.88 2.14 -18.57
C GLN A 131 -15.25 1.87 -19.95
N ASN A 132 -14.88 2.91 -20.71
CA ASN A 132 -14.38 2.74 -22.08
C ASN A 132 -12.92 2.34 -22.17
N ASN A 133 -12.11 2.64 -21.15
CA ASN A 133 -10.66 2.45 -21.19
C ASN A 133 -10.12 1.43 -20.18
N VAL A 134 -10.95 0.89 -19.29
CA VAL A 134 -10.53 -0.11 -18.30
C VAL A 134 -9.88 -1.33 -18.93
N ALA A 135 -10.39 -1.80 -20.07
CA ALA A 135 -9.82 -2.94 -20.80
C ALA A 135 -8.40 -2.61 -21.32
N THR A 136 -8.15 -1.38 -21.76
CA THR A 136 -6.83 -0.91 -22.19
C THR A 136 -5.82 -0.95 -21.05
N ALA A 137 -6.20 -0.51 -19.85
CA ALA A 137 -5.35 -0.56 -18.66
C ALA A 137 -4.89 -2.00 -18.34
N PHE A 138 -5.85 -2.95 -18.33
CA PHE A 138 -5.56 -4.34 -18.05
C PHE A 138 -4.72 -5.02 -19.13
N THR A 139 -5.01 -4.77 -20.40
CA THR A 139 -4.23 -5.34 -21.52
C THR A 139 -2.82 -4.78 -21.54
N THR A 140 -2.62 -3.50 -21.23
CA THR A 140 -1.28 -2.89 -21.12
C THR A 140 -0.50 -3.48 -19.94
N ALA A 141 -1.12 -3.67 -18.77
CA ALA A 141 -0.48 -4.32 -17.63
C ALA A 141 -0.06 -5.76 -17.97
N MET A 142 -0.92 -6.54 -18.64
CA MET A 142 -0.59 -7.89 -19.11
C MET A 142 0.54 -7.87 -20.14
N GLN A 143 0.57 -6.89 -21.05
CA GLN A 143 1.65 -6.71 -22.02
C GLN A 143 2.98 -6.47 -21.30
N LYS A 144 3.00 -5.62 -20.28
CA LYS A 144 4.23 -5.35 -19.50
C LYS A 144 4.74 -6.59 -18.80
N LEU A 145 3.88 -7.38 -18.15
CA LEU A 145 4.28 -8.65 -17.53
C LEU A 145 4.84 -9.64 -18.58
N ARG A 146 4.25 -9.70 -19.77
CA ARG A 146 4.76 -10.56 -20.85
C ARG A 146 6.11 -10.11 -21.39
N LEU A 147 6.33 -8.79 -21.53
CA LEU A 147 7.61 -8.23 -21.97
C LEU A 147 8.75 -8.50 -20.98
N GLN A 148 8.43 -8.66 -19.71
CA GLN A 148 9.39 -9.05 -18.67
C GLN A 148 9.60 -10.56 -18.56
N ASN A 149 9.03 -11.34 -19.48
CA ASN A 149 9.12 -12.80 -19.54
C ASN A 149 8.61 -13.52 -18.29
N VAL A 150 7.76 -12.89 -17.48
CA VAL A 150 7.19 -13.49 -16.27
C VAL A 150 5.86 -14.20 -16.51
N VAL A 151 5.19 -13.94 -17.64
CA VAL A 151 3.95 -14.63 -18.05
C VAL A 151 4.16 -15.31 -19.40
N TYR A 152 4.11 -16.62 -19.42
CA TYR A 152 4.27 -17.41 -20.63
C TYR A 152 2.93 -17.77 -21.27
N ASN A 153 2.90 -17.83 -22.61
CA ASN A 153 1.74 -18.31 -23.33
C ASN A 153 1.73 -19.83 -23.33
N LYS A 154 0.79 -20.46 -22.63
CA LYS A 154 0.66 -21.94 -22.52
C LYS A 154 0.60 -22.68 -23.88
N ARG A 155 0.30 -21.98 -24.98
CA ARG A 155 0.22 -22.58 -26.33
C ARG A 155 1.57 -23.04 -26.88
N PHE A 156 2.69 -22.58 -26.33
CA PHE A 156 4.04 -22.94 -26.79
C PHE A 156 4.78 -23.89 -25.84
N GLN A 157 4.12 -24.39 -24.80
CA GLN A 157 4.70 -25.41 -23.93
C GLN A 157 4.66 -26.81 -24.58
N SER A 158 5.49 -27.01 -25.58
CA SER A 158 5.79 -28.36 -26.09
C SER A 158 7.22 -28.70 -25.71
N GLY A 159 7.37 -29.52 -24.67
CA GLY A 159 8.49 -30.46 -24.55
C GLY A 159 9.76 -30.02 -23.83
N THR A 160 9.94 -28.78 -23.37
CA THR A 160 11.13 -28.40 -22.61
C THR A 160 10.69 -27.84 -21.25
N LYS A 161 11.26 -28.37 -20.17
CA LYS A 161 11.08 -27.83 -18.81
C LYS A 161 11.81 -26.49 -18.69
N LEU A 162 11.25 -25.43 -19.24
CA LEU A 162 11.56 -24.09 -18.77
C LEU A 162 10.86 -23.94 -17.42
N GLU A 163 11.58 -23.53 -16.41
CA GLU A 163 10.98 -23.18 -15.12
C GLU A 163 10.05 -21.99 -15.34
N VAL A 164 8.77 -22.26 -15.46
CA VAL A 164 7.73 -21.23 -15.55
C VAL A 164 7.61 -20.60 -14.17
N PRO A 165 7.65 -19.27 -14.02
CA PRO A 165 7.38 -18.65 -12.74
C PRO A 165 6.10 -19.21 -12.14
N GLU A 166 6.18 -19.75 -10.94
CA GLU A 166 5.03 -20.27 -10.20
C GLU A 166 4.14 -19.10 -9.78
N GLY A 167 3.17 -18.74 -10.61
CA GLY A 167 2.25 -17.70 -10.23
C GLY A 167 1.09 -17.55 -11.20
N MET A 168 -0.10 -17.40 -10.66
CA MET A 168 -1.29 -17.02 -11.40
C MET A 168 -1.30 -15.50 -11.58
N PRO A 169 -1.57 -14.96 -12.78
CA PRO A 169 -1.80 -13.53 -12.93
C PRO A 169 -3.01 -13.09 -12.11
N ILE A 170 -2.79 -12.11 -11.23
CA ILE A 170 -3.79 -11.54 -10.35
C ILE A 170 -3.83 -10.03 -10.52
N ALA A 171 -5.00 -9.45 -10.34
CA ALA A 171 -5.20 -8.01 -10.26
C ALA A 171 -5.89 -7.66 -8.95
N ILE A 172 -5.25 -6.82 -8.14
CA ILE A 172 -5.83 -6.28 -6.92
C ILE A 172 -6.26 -4.86 -7.24
N ILE A 173 -7.56 -4.65 -7.22
CA ILE A 173 -8.22 -3.43 -7.68
C ILE A 173 -9.14 -2.86 -6.61
N SER A 174 -9.52 -1.59 -6.79
CA SER A 174 -10.53 -0.97 -5.94
C SER A 174 -11.96 -1.38 -6.36
N PRO A 175 -12.95 -1.25 -5.47
CA PRO A 175 -14.37 -1.51 -5.82
C PRO A 175 -14.86 -0.67 -6.99
N GLU A 176 -14.38 0.56 -7.13
CA GLU A 176 -14.79 1.46 -8.22
C GLU A 176 -14.33 0.95 -9.59
N ILE A 177 -13.11 0.40 -9.65
CA ILE A 177 -12.61 -0.20 -10.90
C ILE A 177 -13.41 -1.46 -11.24
N LEU A 178 -13.79 -2.25 -10.23
CA LEU A 178 -14.67 -3.39 -10.46
C LEU A 178 -15.99 -2.94 -11.12
N THR A 179 -16.60 -1.85 -10.62
CA THR A 179 -17.82 -1.28 -11.22
C THR A 179 -17.60 -0.90 -12.69
N TYR A 180 -16.46 -0.31 -13.05
CA TYR A 180 -16.16 -0.01 -14.46
C TYR A 180 -15.98 -1.28 -15.31
N ILE A 181 -15.42 -2.36 -14.74
CA ILE A 181 -15.31 -3.66 -15.42
C ILE A 181 -16.71 -4.24 -15.66
N GLU A 182 -17.56 -4.22 -14.65
CA GLU A 182 -18.94 -4.72 -14.75
C GLU A 182 -19.74 -3.94 -15.79
N LEU A 183 -19.63 -2.62 -15.81
CA LEU A 183 -20.26 -1.76 -16.84
C LEU A 183 -19.70 -2.03 -18.24
N TYR A 184 -18.37 -2.26 -18.35
CA TYR A 184 -17.75 -2.61 -19.63
C TYR A 184 -18.24 -3.94 -20.16
N LEU A 185 -18.34 -4.96 -19.32
CA LEU A 185 -18.78 -6.30 -19.68
C LEU A 185 -20.30 -6.33 -19.95
N GLY A 186 -21.11 -5.69 -19.10
CA GLY A 186 -22.55 -5.59 -19.27
C GLY A 186 -22.98 -4.87 -20.55
N GLY A 187 -22.11 -3.99 -21.08
CA GLY A 187 -22.30 -3.34 -22.38
C GLY A 187 -21.88 -4.19 -23.60
N LYS A 188 -21.41 -5.43 -23.39
CA LYS A 188 -21.02 -6.35 -24.48
C LYS A 188 -22.12 -7.35 -24.76
N ASP A 189 -22.45 -7.48 -26.03
CA ASP A 189 -23.44 -8.44 -26.54
C ASP A 189 -22.84 -9.86 -26.60
N THR A 190 -22.58 -10.44 -25.44
CA THR A 190 -21.94 -11.75 -25.26
C THR A 190 -22.57 -12.50 -24.09
N THR A 191 -22.43 -13.84 -24.06
CA THR A 191 -22.91 -14.67 -22.93
C THR A 191 -22.34 -14.22 -21.59
N LEU A 192 -21.07 -13.77 -21.55
CA LEU A 192 -20.45 -13.24 -20.35
C LEU A 192 -21.06 -11.89 -19.93
N GLY A 193 -21.40 -11.02 -20.90
CA GLY A 193 -22.09 -9.76 -20.63
C GLY A 193 -23.47 -9.98 -20.02
N ASP A 194 -24.24 -10.94 -20.52
CA ASP A 194 -25.53 -11.34 -19.97
C ASP A 194 -25.42 -11.90 -18.56
N GLU A 195 -24.38 -12.70 -18.28
CA GLU A 195 -24.13 -13.27 -16.96
C GLU A 195 -23.74 -12.20 -15.94
N VAL A 196 -22.86 -11.27 -16.32
CA VAL A 196 -22.48 -10.12 -15.48
C VAL A 196 -23.67 -9.21 -15.21
N SER A 197 -24.51 -8.95 -16.20
CA SER A 197 -25.75 -8.14 -16.05
C SER A 197 -26.75 -8.74 -15.06
N ARG A 198 -26.76 -10.08 -14.94
CA ARG A 198 -27.66 -10.80 -14.02
C ARG A 198 -27.10 -10.94 -12.61
N ASN A 199 -25.82 -11.29 -12.50
CA ASN A 199 -25.22 -11.78 -11.27
C ASN A 199 -24.17 -10.82 -10.68
N GLY A 200 -23.79 -9.75 -11.39
CA GLY A 200 -22.61 -8.97 -11.09
C GLY A 200 -21.33 -9.79 -11.31
N TYR A 201 -20.20 -9.42 -11.00
CA TYR A 201 -18.90 -10.08 -10.86
C TYR A 201 -18.47 -11.10 -11.93
N SER A 202 -17.34 -10.85 -12.55
CA SER A 202 -16.74 -11.75 -13.55
C SER A 202 -15.59 -12.63 -13.02
N GLY A 203 -15.05 -12.39 -11.84
CA GLY A 203 -13.93 -13.20 -11.26
C GLY A 203 -12.63 -13.21 -12.05
N TYR A 204 -12.71 -13.02 -13.37
CA TYR A 204 -11.61 -13.09 -14.31
C TYR A 204 -11.78 -12.07 -15.43
N PHE A 205 -10.75 -11.23 -15.66
CA PHE A 205 -10.81 -10.19 -16.67
C PHE A 205 -9.44 -10.02 -17.36
N MET A 206 -9.43 -10.02 -18.70
CA MET A 206 -8.23 -9.79 -19.55
C MET A 206 -6.99 -10.63 -19.14
N GLY A 207 -7.19 -11.84 -18.63
CA GLY A 207 -6.11 -12.73 -18.24
C GLY A 207 -5.74 -12.69 -16.75
N PHE A 208 -6.40 -11.85 -15.96
CA PHE A 208 -6.18 -11.72 -14.52
C PHE A 208 -7.34 -12.29 -13.71
N ASN A 209 -7.03 -12.93 -12.60
CA ASN A 209 -8.00 -13.18 -11.54
C ASN A 209 -8.16 -11.91 -10.72
N LEU A 210 -9.40 -11.47 -10.51
CA LEU A 210 -9.72 -10.22 -9.85
C LEU A 210 -9.85 -10.41 -8.33
N PHE A 211 -9.17 -9.55 -7.59
CA PHE A 211 -9.30 -9.41 -6.14
C PHE A 211 -9.59 -7.95 -5.82
N VAL A 212 -10.61 -7.72 -5.00
CA VAL A 212 -11.01 -6.37 -4.63
C VAL A 212 -10.52 -6.06 -3.23
N SER A 213 -9.86 -4.92 -3.07
CA SER A 213 -9.36 -4.46 -1.78
C SER A 213 -9.58 -2.96 -1.59
N ASN A 214 -10.07 -2.60 -0.41
CA ASN A 214 -10.12 -1.20 0.05
C ASN A 214 -8.82 -0.79 0.77
N ALA A 215 -7.82 -1.68 0.86
CA ALA A 215 -6.56 -1.43 1.55
C ALA A 215 -5.42 -1.04 0.59
N LEU A 216 -5.73 -0.73 -0.66
CA LEU A 216 -4.74 -0.33 -1.66
C LEU A 216 -3.95 0.91 -1.21
N PRO A 217 -2.65 0.99 -1.56
CA PRO A 217 -1.84 2.16 -1.29
C PRO A 217 -2.37 3.39 -2.03
N TRP A 218 -2.30 4.53 -1.36
CA TRP A 218 -2.63 5.81 -1.93
C TRP A 218 -1.46 6.77 -1.78
N THR A 219 -1.27 7.64 -2.75
CA THR A 219 -0.31 8.74 -2.68
C THR A 219 -0.98 10.06 -3.03
N GLY A 220 -0.53 11.13 -2.38
CA GLY A 220 -0.96 12.49 -2.67
C GLY A 220 0.19 13.47 -2.53
N THR A 221 0.24 14.48 -3.37
CA THR A 221 1.25 15.54 -3.30
C THR A 221 0.58 16.88 -3.09
N LEU A 222 0.99 17.56 -2.03
CA LEU A 222 0.64 18.94 -1.72
C LEU A 222 1.79 19.84 -2.15
N ALA A 223 1.54 20.82 -3.00
CA ALA A 223 2.48 21.88 -3.30
C ALA A 223 2.34 23.00 -2.25
N LEU A 224 3.46 23.49 -1.76
CA LEU A 224 3.59 24.67 -0.91
C LEU A 224 4.62 25.60 -1.57
N ALA A 225 4.30 26.05 -2.79
CA ALA A 225 5.21 26.87 -3.61
C ALA A 225 5.52 28.23 -2.97
N THR A 226 4.68 28.66 -2.06
CA THR A 226 4.88 29.86 -1.25
C THR A 226 4.75 29.53 0.24
N GLN A 227 5.20 30.44 1.08
CA GLN A 227 5.01 30.28 2.54
C GLN A 227 3.54 30.42 2.89
N PRO A 228 2.91 29.45 3.57
CA PRO A 228 1.52 29.54 4.00
C PRO A 228 1.26 30.76 4.89
N THR A 229 0.05 31.30 4.84
CA THR A 229 -0.40 32.41 5.67
C THR A 229 -0.91 31.91 7.02
N ASP A 230 -0.83 32.75 8.07
CA ASP A 230 -1.38 32.39 9.37
C ASP A 230 -2.89 32.16 9.29
N GLY A 231 -3.29 30.95 9.67
CA GLY A 231 -4.68 30.51 9.61
C GLY A 231 -5.00 29.59 8.42
N ASP A 232 -4.12 29.48 7.44
CA ASP A 232 -4.26 28.51 6.34
C ASP A 232 -4.38 27.07 6.87
N THR A 233 -5.18 26.24 6.19
CA THR A 233 -5.41 24.87 6.66
C THR A 233 -5.19 23.82 5.58
N VAL A 234 -4.76 22.64 6.03
CA VAL A 234 -4.71 21.41 5.23
C VAL A 234 -5.45 20.32 6.01
N THR A 235 -6.35 19.64 5.35
CA THR A 235 -7.14 18.56 5.96
C THR A 235 -6.84 17.23 5.28
N ILE A 236 -6.57 16.17 6.08
CA ILE A 236 -6.27 14.81 5.63
C ILE A 236 -7.13 13.86 6.44
N ASN A 237 -7.98 13.07 5.80
CA ASN A 237 -8.95 12.16 6.45
C ASN A 237 -9.77 12.84 7.57
N GLY A 238 -10.18 14.10 7.36
CA GLY A 238 -10.95 14.86 8.35
C GLY A 238 -10.12 15.43 9.50
N VAL A 239 -8.80 15.24 9.52
CA VAL A 239 -7.89 15.87 10.46
C VAL A 239 -7.36 17.17 9.87
N THR A 240 -7.68 18.29 10.51
CA THR A 240 -7.26 19.62 10.06
C THR A 240 -5.96 20.05 10.74
N PHE A 241 -4.99 20.42 9.93
CA PHE A 241 -3.74 21.07 10.31
C PHE A 241 -3.85 22.55 10.00
N THR A 242 -3.55 23.42 10.97
CA THR A 242 -3.63 24.86 10.81
C THR A 242 -2.23 25.46 10.89
N PHE A 243 -1.83 26.16 9.85
CA PHE A 243 -0.55 26.86 9.83
C PHE A 243 -0.59 28.11 10.71
N LYS A 244 0.43 28.28 11.57
CA LYS A 244 0.52 29.34 12.54
C LYS A 244 1.91 29.98 12.58
N THR A 245 1.97 31.32 12.62
CA THR A 245 3.22 32.05 12.86
C THR A 245 3.71 31.83 14.27
N THR A 246 2.78 31.72 15.24
CA THR A 246 3.07 31.35 16.64
C THR A 246 2.25 30.12 16.98
N LEU A 247 2.92 29.02 17.36
CA LEU A 247 2.34 27.70 17.46
C LEU A 247 1.13 27.58 18.41
N GLY A 248 1.19 28.29 19.56
CA GLY A 248 0.14 28.20 20.59
C GLY A 248 0.02 26.79 21.18
N SER A 249 -1.18 26.46 21.69
CA SER A 249 -1.46 25.16 22.33
C SER A 249 -2.60 24.37 21.66
N THR A 250 -3.15 24.86 20.56
CA THR A 250 -4.27 24.19 19.87
C THR A 250 -3.77 22.99 19.11
N ALA A 251 -4.39 21.82 19.33
CA ALA A 251 -4.05 20.56 18.66
C ALA A 251 -4.18 20.71 17.13
N GLY A 252 -3.17 20.22 16.41
CA GLY A 252 -3.12 20.32 14.94
C GLY A 252 -2.52 21.61 14.40
N ASN A 253 -2.09 22.54 15.27
CA ASN A 253 -1.30 23.67 14.81
C ASN A 253 0.07 23.24 14.32
N VAL A 254 0.49 23.79 13.16
CA VAL A 254 1.78 23.60 12.51
C VAL A 254 2.49 24.93 12.42
N LEU A 255 3.76 25.00 12.81
CA LEU A 255 4.55 26.23 12.70
C LEU A 255 4.87 26.49 11.22
N ILE A 256 4.58 27.71 10.73
CA ILE A 256 4.89 28.11 9.36
C ILE A 256 6.42 28.07 9.12
N GLY A 257 7.22 28.54 10.11
CA GLY A 257 8.67 28.62 9.97
C GLY A 257 9.10 29.84 9.12
N ALA A 258 10.34 29.78 8.60
CA ALA A 258 10.94 30.92 7.90
C ALA A 258 10.75 30.86 6.36
N SER A 259 10.28 29.76 5.81
CA SER A 259 10.13 29.51 4.36
C SER A 259 9.04 28.49 4.07
N ALA A 260 8.68 28.33 2.80
CA ALA A 260 7.83 27.24 2.32
C ALA A 260 8.38 25.85 2.69
N ASP A 261 9.68 25.63 2.50
CA ASP A 261 10.38 24.40 2.91
C ASP A 261 10.25 24.08 4.39
N ALA A 262 10.35 25.11 5.23
CA ALA A 262 10.20 24.96 6.67
C ALA A 262 8.75 24.55 7.02
N ALA A 263 7.76 25.17 6.39
CA ALA A 263 6.36 24.80 6.55
C ALA A 263 6.08 23.36 6.10
N ALA A 264 6.61 22.96 4.93
CA ALA A 264 6.51 21.59 4.40
C ALA A 264 7.12 20.57 5.36
N THR A 265 8.33 20.84 5.85
CA THR A 265 9.04 19.99 6.82
C THR A 265 8.27 19.86 8.13
N ASN A 266 7.73 20.98 8.65
CA ASN A 266 6.96 20.99 9.90
C ASN A 266 5.64 20.22 9.78
N LEU A 267 4.93 20.36 8.66
CA LEU A 267 3.72 19.58 8.38
C LEU A 267 4.05 18.08 8.31
N ALA A 268 5.08 17.71 7.56
CA ALA A 268 5.50 16.32 7.45
C ALA A 268 5.92 15.72 8.82
N ALA A 269 6.61 16.49 9.65
CA ALA A 269 6.99 16.07 11.00
C ALA A 269 5.78 15.80 11.89
N LEU A 270 4.77 16.67 11.89
CA LEU A 270 3.56 16.47 12.70
C LEU A 270 2.70 15.32 12.21
N VAL A 271 2.61 15.09 10.88
CA VAL A 271 1.91 13.93 10.32
C VAL A 271 2.58 12.62 10.71
N ASN A 272 3.92 12.57 10.70
CA ASN A 272 4.68 11.38 11.06
C ASN A 272 4.73 11.10 12.57
N THR A 273 4.58 12.13 13.41
CA THR A 273 4.58 12.01 14.88
C THR A 273 3.38 12.73 15.51
N PRO A 274 2.14 12.32 15.17
CA PRO A 274 0.93 13.09 15.50
C PRO A 274 0.61 13.11 17.01
N GLY A 275 1.21 12.24 17.80
CA GLY A 275 1.01 12.13 19.25
C GLY A 275 1.97 12.97 20.10
N THR A 276 2.92 13.68 19.48
CA THR A 276 3.96 14.41 20.20
C THR A 276 3.94 15.89 19.84
N THR A 277 3.86 16.76 20.86
CA THR A 277 4.06 18.20 20.67
C THR A 277 5.56 18.48 20.54
N THR A 278 5.94 19.15 19.48
CA THR A 278 7.31 19.53 19.15
C THR A 278 7.39 21.04 18.90
N ALA A 279 8.57 21.54 18.57
CA ALA A 279 8.73 22.94 18.13
C ALA A 279 8.07 23.20 16.76
N GLN A 280 7.75 22.15 15.99
CA GLN A 280 7.15 22.21 14.67
C GLN A 280 5.62 22.12 14.67
N GLY A 281 5.02 21.48 15.69
CA GLY A 281 3.59 21.26 15.71
C GLY A 281 3.05 20.79 17.05
N VAL A 282 1.75 21.00 17.28
CA VAL A 282 1.03 20.59 18.49
C VAL A 282 0.37 19.24 18.29
N ALA A 283 0.61 18.33 19.23
CA ALA A 283 0.05 16.98 19.21
C ALA A 283 -1.47 16.95 18.98
N LEU A 284 -1.90 15.98 18.20
CA LEU A 284 -3.29 15.70 17.90
C LEU A 284 -3.96 14.89 19.01
N SER A 285 -5.28 14.97 19.10
CA SER A 285 -6.06 14.08 19.95
C SER A 285 -5.90 12.60 19.51
N THR A 286 -6.07 11.66 20.45
CA THR A 286 -6.00 10.22 20.14
C THR A 286 -6.98 9.79 19.03
N ALA A 287 -8.15 10.45 18.92
CA ALA A 287 -9.11 10.21 17.86
C ALA A 287 -8.53 10.59 16.50
N ASN A 288 -7.92 11.79 16.39
CA ASN A 288 -7.30 12.26 15.16
C ASN A 288 -6.05 11.45 14.78
N GLN A 289 -5.25 11.01 15.76
CA GLN A 289 -4.10 10.12 15.51
C GLN A 289 -4.52 8.82 14.83
N ARG A 290 -5.69 8.27 15.18
CA ARG A 290 -6.24 7.05 14.54
C ARG A 290 -6.59 7.28 13.08
N LEU A 291 -7.07 8.46 12.71
CA LEU A 291 -7.41 8.83 11.32
C LEU A 291 -6.16 9.00 10.44
N LEU A 292 -5.01 9.28 11.04
CA LEU A 292 -3.72 9.41 10.36
C LEU A 292 -2.86 8.13 10.42
N LYS A 293 -3.37 7.07 11.05
CA LYS A 293 -2.61 5.82 11.16
C LYS A 293 -2.22 5.31 9.77
N ASN A 294 -0.96 4.88 9.62
CA ASN A 294 -0.39 4.40 8.36
C ASN A 294 -0.35 5.45 7.23
N ILE A 295 -0.47 6.73 7.54
CA ILE A 295 -0.16 7.82 6.62
C ILE A 295 1.21 8.36 7.01
N THR A 296 2.11 8.40 6.04
CA THR A 296 3.45 8.99 6.18
C THR A 296 3.61 10.17 5.24
N ALA A 297 4.36 11.18 5.65
CA ALA A 297 4.60 12.38 4.88
C ALA A 297 6.10 12.60 4.69
N THR A 298 6.49 12.98 3.48
CA THR A 298 7.88 13.31 3.14
C THR A 298 7.91 14.68 2.47
N ALA A 299 8.63 15.62 3.07
CA ALA A 299 8.87 16.93 2.46
C ALA A 299 9.97 16.83 1.41
N ASN A 300 9.78 17.49 0.27
CA ASN A 300 10.79 17.67 -0.76
C ASN A 300 11.08 19.16 -0.93
N ASN A 301 12.14 19.59 -0.29
CA ASN A 301 12.54 21.00 -0.23
C ASN A 301 13.14 21.54 -1.55
N SER A 302 13.39 20.66 -2.55
CA SER A 302 13.88 21.11 -3.86
C SER A 302 12.76 21.61 -4.76
N VAL A 303 11.50 21.26 -4.46
CA VAL A 303 10.32 21.59 -5.26
C VAL A 303 9.12 22.02 -4.39
N ASP A 304 9.38 22.35 -3.14
CA ASP A 304 8.41 22.86 -2.16
C ASP A 304 7.12 22.02 -2.11
N THR A 305 7.27 20.71 -1.96
CA THR A 305 6.13 19.79 -1.91
C THR A 305 6.19 18.87 -0.71
N VAL A 306 5.02 18.40 -0.30
CA VAL A 306 4.89 17.30 0.68
C VAL A 306 4.17 16.14 0.00
N THR A 307 4.85 15.00 -0.07
CA THR A 307 4.26 13.76 -0.58
C THR A 307 3.77 12.91 0.57
N PHE A 308 2.52 12.52 0.51
CA PHE A 308 1.87 11.64 1.47
C PHE A 308 1.72 10.26 0.87
N VAL A 309 1.99 9.24 1.66
CA VAL A 309 1.80 7.83 1.30
C VAL A 309 0.95 7.17 2.37
N SER A 310 -0.09 6.49 1.96
CA SER A 310 -1.00 5.77 2.86
C SER A 310 -1.03 4.28 2.53
N SER A 311 -1.18 3.45 3.56
CA SER A 311 -1.46 2.03 3.42
C SER A 311 -2.68 1.62 4.23
N GLY A 312 -3.52 0.74 3.67
CA GLY A 312 -4.67 0.18 4.37
C GLY A 312 -5.93 1.06 4.41
N TRP A 313 -5.90 2.27 3.84
CA TRP A 313 -7.05 3.18 3.81
C TRP A 313 -7.79 3.19 2.47
N GLY A 314 -7.14 2.76 1.38
CA GLY A 314 -7.61 3.04 0.03
C GLY A 314 -7.52 4.54 -0.26
N THR A 315 -8.58 5.15 -0.77
CA THR A 315 -8.62 6.58 -1.08
C THR A 315 -8.58 7.42 0.20
N VAL A 316 -7.59 8.32 0.30
CA VAL A 316 -7.48 9.31 1.37
C VAL A 316 -8.19 10.60 0.94
N VAL A 317 -9.08 11.09 1.78
CA VAL A 317 -9.79 12.36 1.53
C VAL A 317 -8.90 13.52 1.94
N VAL A 318 -8.65 14.44 1.02
CA VAL A 318 -7.83 15.62 1.24
C VAL A 318 -8.52 16.89 0.79
N SER A 319 -8.29 17.97 1.53
CA SER A 319 -8.73 19.33 1.17
C SER A 319 -7.75 20.35 1.74
N GLU A 320 -7.82 21.58 1.28
CA GLU A 320 -7.02 22.70 1.77
C GLU A 320 -7.79 24.01 1.67
N THR A 321 -7.34 25.01 2.43
CA THR A 321 -7.78 26.40 2.36
C THR A 321 -6.54 27.29 2.42
N LEU A 322 -5.63 27.10 1.46
CA LEU A 322 -4.40 27.86 1.38
C LEU A 322 -4.64 29.17 0.62
N THR A 323 -4.11 30.27 1.13
CA THR A 323 -4.37 31.61 0.59
C THR A 323 -3.71 31.79 -0.80
N ALA A 324 -2.54 31.21 -1.01
CA ALA A 324 -1.83 31.32 -2.27
C ALA A 324 -2.34 30.28 -3.29
N ALA A 325 -2.72 30.74 -4.47
CA ALA A 325 -3.27 29.87 -5.53
C ALA A 325 -2.29 28.79 -6.05
N ALA A 326 -1.00 28.93 -5.79
CA ALA A 326 0.02 27.94 -6.13
C ALA A 326 0.19 26.85 -5.05
N ASP A 327 -0.36 27.08 -3.85
CA ASP A 327 -0.31 26.17 -2.72
C ASP A 327 -1.58 25.32 -2.74
N VAL A 328 -1.52 24.17 -3.39
CA VAL A 328 -2.69 23.30 -3.63
C VAL A 328 -2.31 21.83 -3.63
N TRP A 329 -3.29 20.98 -3.43
CA TRP A 329 -3.14 19.56 -3.78
C TRP A 329 -2.91 19.42 -5.28
N THR A 330 -1.74 18.95 -5.66
CA THR A 330 -1.32 18.88 -7.07
C THR A 330 -2.28 17.99 -7.86
N THR A 331 -2.89 18.56 -8.90
CA THR A 331 -3.81 17.86 -9.79
C THR A 331 -3.13 16.63 -10.44
N GLY A 332 -3.85 15.49 -10.43
CA GLY A 332 -3.33 14.24 -10.99
C GLY A 332 -2.31 13.50 -10.11
N LYS A 333 -1.86 14.09 -8.99
CA LYS A 333 -0.94 13.46 -8.03
C LYS A 333 -1.62 12.86 -6.81
N GLN A 334 -2.93 12.91 -6.75
CA GLN A 334 -3.75 12.13 -5.81
C GLN A 334 -4.08 10.81 -6.50
N GLN A 335 -3.45 9.72 -6.08
CA GLN A 335 -3.45 8.47 -6.84
C GLN A 335 -3.69 7.27 -5.94
N LEU A 336 -4.56 6.38 -6.39
CA LEU A 336 -4.72 5.05 -5.82
C LEU A 336 -3.92 4.06 -6.68
N HIS A 337 -3.17 3.16 -6.04
CA HIS A 337 -2.28 2.24 -6.74
C HIS A 337 -2.87 0.84 -6.79
N CYS A 338 -3.35 0.45 -7.97
CA CYS A 338 -3.78 -0.92 -8.25
C CYS A 338 -2.58 -1.78 -8.63
N LEU A 339 -2.63 -3.05 -8.27
CA LEU A 339 -1.53 -4.00 -8.42
C LEU A 339 -1.91 -5.11 -9.39
N PHE A 340 -1.08 -5.30 -10.41
CA PHE A 340 -1.14 -6.42 -11.33
C PHE A 340 0.12 -7.27 -11.11
N ALA A 341 -0.04 -8.47 -10.63
CA ALA A 341 1.10 -9.27 -10.23
C ALA A 341 0.91 -10.76 -10.54
N LEU A 342 1.97 -11.52 -10.39
CA LEU A 342 1.85 -12.97 -10.19
C LEU A 342 1.59 -13.25 -8.71
N SER A 343 0.85 -14.31 -8.43
CA SER A 343 0.70 -14.78 -7.06
C SER A 343 2.07 -15.13 -6.48
N LYS A 344 2.28 -14.89 -5.17
CA LYS A 344 3.55 -15.12 -4.46
C LYS A 344 4.73 -14.29 -4.94
N SER A 345 4.47 -13.05 -5.36
CA SER A 345 5.49 -12.11 -5.84
C SER A 345 6.08 -11.20 -4.76
N VAL A 346 5.64 -11.29 -3.51
CA VAL A 346 6.15 -10.51 -2.38
C VAL A 346 6.62 -11.45 -1.28
N SER A 347 7.86 -11.38 -0.87
CA SER A 347 8.37 -12.21 0.23
C SER A 347 7.94 -11.64 1.58
N LEU A 348 7.23 -12.47 2.34
CA LEU A 348 6.80 -12.20 3.72
C LEU A 348 7.40 -13.27 4.64
N VAL A 349 8.04 -12.83 5.71
CA VAL A 349 8.56 -13.71 6.76
C VAL A 349 7.94 -13.29 8.08
N VAL A 350 7.13 -14.16 8.67
CA VAL A 350 6.51 -13.93 9.98
C VAL A 350 7.31 -14.69 11.02
N GLN A 351 7.98 -13.98 11.91
CA GLN A 351 8.75 -14.57 13.00
C GLN A 351 7.88 -14.94 14.19
N LYS A 352 6.86 -14.12 14.48
CA LYS A 352 5.85 -14.41 15.49
C LYS A 352 4.46 -14.17 14.90
N ASN A 353 3.68 -15.23 14.87
CA ASN A 353 2.26 -15.14 14.51
C ASN A 353 1.48 -14.37 15.57
N PRO A 354 0.41 -13.64 15.19
CA PRO A 354 -0.46 -12.96 16.14
C PRO A 354 -0.99 -13.94 17.20
N ASP A 355 -0.66 -13.69 18.44
CA ASP A 355 -1.14 -14.46 19.61
C ASP A 355 -1.71 -13.51 20.65
N LEU A 356 -2.72 -13.97 21.41
CA LEU A 356 -3.39 -13.18 22.44
C LEU A 356 -2.76 -13.47 23.80
N GLU A 357 -2.01 -12.52 24.31
CA GLU A 357 -1.44 -12.55 25.65
C GLU A 357 -2.33 -11.78 26.64
N GLU A 358 -2.42 -12.29 27.86
CA GLU A 358 -3.23 -11.71 28.92
C GLU A 358 -2.31 -11.33 30.09
N ASN A 359 -2.25 -10.05 30.41
CA ASN A 359 -1.43 -9.53 31.49
C ASN A 359 -2.28 -8.90 32.60
N PHE A 360 -1.92 -9.17 33.84
CA PHE A 360 -2.53 -8.52 35.00
C PHE A 360 -1.90 -7.13 35.19
N VAL A 361 -2.73 -6.12 35.35
CA VAL A 361 -2.27 -4.75 35.62
C VAL A 361 -2.17 -4.52 37.11
N SER A 362 -0.97 -4.40 37.66
CA SER A 362 -0.73 -4.28 39.11
C SER A 362 -1.32 -3.02 39.76
N SER A 363 -1.55 -1.96 38.98
CA SER A 363 -2.10 -0.68 39.45
C SER A 363 -3.61 -0.50 39.24
N LYS A 364 -4.29 -1.47 38.59
CA LYS A 364 -5.72 -1.38 38.22
C LYS A 364 -6.39 -2.74 38.36
N ILE A 365 -7.68 -2.75 38.74
CA ILE A 365 -8.49 -3.98 38.84
C ILE A 365 -9.01 -4.28 37.41
N GLY A 366 -8.26 -5.10 36.66
CA GLY A 366 -8.55 -5.50 35.30
C GLY A 366 -7.39 -6.24 34.67
N ARG A 367 -7.52 -6.52 33.38
CA ARG A 367 -6.51 -7.21 32.58
C ARG A 367 -6.27 -6.51 31.27
N ASP A 368 -5.00 -6.47 30.85
CA ASP A 368 -4.61 -6.10 29.51
C ASP A 368 -4.62 -7.34 28.62
N TYR A 369 -5.28 -7.22 27.48
CA TYR A 369 -5.23 -8.18 26.39
C TYR A 369 -4.40 -7.59 25.29
N ILE A 370 -3.29 -8.23 24.94
CA ILE A 370 -2.31 -7.75 23.97
C ILE A 370 -2.16 -8.81 22.90
N ALA A 371 -2.35 -8.42 21.65
CA ALA A 371 -1.96 -9.24 20.52
C ALA A 371 -0.81 -8.55 19.80
N TRP A 372 0.26 -9.27 19.46
CA TRP A 372 1.42 -8.73 18.79
C TRP A 372 1.98 -9.69 17.76
N THR A 373 2.69 -9.13 16.78
CA THR A 373 3.30 -9.86 15.68
C THR A 373 4.60 -9.20 15.26
N VAL A 374 5.55 -10.01 14.79
CA VAL A 374 6.83 -9.56 14.28
C VAL A 374 7.05 -10.17 12.89
N TYR A 375 7.31 -9.32 11.90
CA TYR A 375 7.47 -9.76 10.52
C TYR A 375 8.40 -8.86 9.71
N GLY A 376 8.85 -9.37 8.58
CA GLY A 376 9.59 -8.63 7.57
C GLY A 376 8.95 -8.82 6.20
N ILE A 377 9.00 -7.79 5.37
CA ILE A 377 8.46 -7.80 4.00
C ILE A 377 9.50 -7.22 3.08
N LYS A 378 9.70 -7.87 1.93
CA LYS A 378 10.52 -7.34 0.84
C LYS A 378 10.07 -7.90 -0.50
N VAL A 379 10.13 -7.05 -1.52
CA VAL A 379 10.12 -7.48 -2.92
C VAL A 379 11.58 -7.58 -3.36
N PHE A 380 12.01 -8.77 -3.70
CA PHE A 380 13.36 -9.01 -4.19
C PHE A 380 13.50 -8.63 -5.67
N GLN A 381 14.74 -8.49 -6.14
CA GLN A 381 15.03 -8.09 -7.52
C GLN A 381 14.43 -9.02 -8.57
N ASP A 382 14.33 -10.31 -8.31
CA ASP A 382 13.69 -11.30 -9.20
C ASP A 382 12.16 -11.30 -9.11
N GLN A 383 11.60 -10.76 -8.03
CA GLN A 383 10.14 -10.60 -7.83
C GLN A 383 9.62 -9.28 -8.40
N ALA A 384 10.44 -8.23 -8.41
CA ALA A 384 10.05 -6.91 -8.91
C ALA A 384 9.46 -6.95 -10.34
N PRO A 385 10.04 -7.68 -11.33
CA PRO A 385 9.45 -7.81 -12.66
C PRO A 385 8.08 -8.49 -12.69
N GLN A 386 7.71 -9.21 -11.64
CA GLN A 386 6.43 -9.91 -11.51
C GLN A 386 5.30 -8.99 -11.04
N ILE A 387 5.60 -7.73 -10.75
CA ILE A 387 4.65 -6.75 -10.23
C ILE A 387 4.63 -5.53 -11.14
N VAL A 388 3.44 -5.19 -11.63
CA VAL A 388 3.13 -3.95 -12.35
C VAL A 388 2.15 -3.16 -11.53
N GLN A 389 2.48 -1.94 -11.15
CA GLN A 389 1.55 -1.06 -10.48
C GLN A 389 0.86 -0.13 -11.50
N LEU A 390 -0.40 0.19 -11.29
CA LEU A 390 -1.16 1.19 -12.03
C LEU A 390 -1.58 2.30 -11.08
N SER A 391 -1.07 3.51 -11.34
CA SER A 391 -1.52 4.71 -10.65
C SER A 391 -2.84 5.19 -11.26
N VAL A 392 -3.91 5.19 -10.48
CA VAL A 392 -5.24 5.63 -10.89
C VAL A 392 -5.55 6.96 -10.23
N ALA A 393 -6.07 7.93 -10.99
CA ALA A 393 -6.45 9.24 -10.48
C ALA A 393 -7.57 9.11 -9.44
N SER A 394 -7.32 9.57 -8.23
CA SER A 394 -8.27 9.51 -7.12
C SER A 394 -9.49 10.42 -7.31
N SER A 395 -9.36 11.46 -8.14
CA SER A 395 -10.50 12.33 -8.53
C SER A 395 -11.57 11.61 -9.35
N SER A 396 -11.27 10.43 -9.89
CA SER A 396 -12.27 9.56 -10.55
C SER A 396 -13.21 8.89 -9.57
N PHE A 397 -12.85 8.88 -8.27
CA PHE A 397 -13.59 8.23 -7.20
C PHE A 397 -14.18 9.28 -6.28
N THR A 398 -15.51 9.40 -6.27
CA THR A 398 -16.18 10.19 -5.24
C THR A 398 -16.02 9.43 -3.92
N ALA A 399 -15.26 10.00 -3.01
CA ALA A 399 -15.13 9.46 -1.66
C ALA A 399 -16.52 9.47 -0.98
N SER A 400 -17.19 8.32 -0.96
CA SER A 400 -18.52 8.20 -0.36
C SER A 400 -18.46 7.73 1.10
N ASP A 401 -17.29 7.32 1.60
CA ASP A 401 -17.19 6.82 2.97
C ASP A 401 -15.98 7.42 3.69
N THR A 402 -16.27 8.37 4.58
CA THR A 402 -15.28 9.04 5.46
C THR A 402 -15.11 8.31 6.79
N THR A 403 -15.74 7.14 6.97
CA THR A 403 -15.58 6.35 8.19
C THR A 403 -14.33 5.47 8.09
N PRO A 404 -13.35 5.66 8.98
CA PRO A 404 -12.22 4.74 9.09
C PRO A 404 -12.73 3.36 9.48
N ASN A 405 -12.46 2.38 8.65
CA ASN A 405 -12.77 0.97 8.92
C ASN A 405 -11.83 0.35 9.94
#